data_68197da84824cbd4916e81a186f9bf3b
#
_entry.id   68197da84824cbd4916e81a186f9bf3b
#
_cell.length_a   1.000
_cell.length_b   1.000
_cell.length_c   1.000
_cell.angle_alpha   90.00
_cell.angle_beta   90.00
_cell.angle_gamma   90.00
#
_symmetry.space_group_name_H-M   'P 1'
#
loop_
_entity.id
_entity.type
_entity.pdbx_description
1 polymer ?
#
loop_
_entity_poly.entity_id
_entity_poly.type
_entity_poly.pdbx_seq_one_letter_code
_entity_poly.pdbx_strand_id
1 'polypeptide(L)'
;VSNLGAARIRLRSLAAAAGERATARLDAAPAEGTHVLAAPEFTARHRAEHTIIAPQLSPVHFRLLARAFRRTGYRLEILENVSAADTEAGLRHVNNDACYPAIMVVGQLVNAFASGAYDPERCSVMISQTGGMCRATNYAALLRKALREAGYGQVPVVTVSAVGIEQHPGFRITPALVHRAMQAVVLGDLLQQLLLRVRPYEREPGAAERLYQHWEQVFGEYLGERGRSATLGRRVGYSWLVSRVVTAFDRLPLRAGRRRPRVGIVGEILVKFHPDANNDVVRVVEAEGCEAVLPGLTEFVLESLVTAEWNYRNLGTEATARHVKRALGWVLERYRRPVRRALAGTGGKFTPLGHIEEMARQASAVLSLGNQAGEGWLLTAEMVELIEL
;
A
#
# COMPACT_ATOMS: atom_id res chain seq x y z
N VAL A 1 27.57 18.02 4.28
CA VAL A 1 28.08 19.35 3.91
C VAL A 1 27.04 20.00 3.01
N SER A 2 26.26 20.91 3.55
CA SER A 2 25.21 21.64 2.82
C SER A 2 25.86 22.54 1.78
N ASN A 3 25.54 22.32 0.52
CA ASN A 3 25.97 23.17 -0.58
C ASN A 3 25.27 24.54 -0.48
N LEU A 4 25.94 25.51 0.14
CA LEU A 4 25.47 26.90 0.30
C LEU A 4 25.06 27.54 -1.03
N GLY A 5 25.66 27.13 -2.17
CA GLY A 5 25.30 27.56 -3.51
C GLY A 5 23.88 27.13 -3.89
N ALA A 6 23.52 25.86 -3.65
CA ALA A 6 22.19 25.37 -3.95
C ALA A 6 21.12 26.01 -3.05
N ALA A 7 21.42 26.25 -1.78
CA ALA A 7 20.52 26.97 -0.89
C ALA A 7 20.27 28.43 -1.34
N ARG A 8 21.34 29.14 -1.76
CA ARG A 8 21.23 30.50 -2.30
C ARG A 8 20.41 30.56 -3.58
N ILE A 9 20.57 29.61 -4.50
CA ILE A 9 19.79 29.53 -5.75
C ILE A 9 18.29 29.34 -5.40
N ARG A 10 17.97 28.42 -4.49
CA ARG A 10 16.59 28.17 -4.08
C ARG A 10 15.95 29.38 -3.39
N LEU A 11 16.69 30.08 -2.51
CA LEU A 11 16.21 31.29 -1.87
C LEU A 11 15.98 32.45 -2.84
N ARG A 12 16.88 32.61 -3.84
CA ARG A 12 16.70 33.61 -4.88
C ARG A 12 15.53 33.29 -5.80
N SER A 13 15.34 32.03 -6.17
CA SER A 13 14.18 31.58 -6.95
C SER A 13 12.87 31.80 -6.19
N LEU A 14 12.86 31.51 -4.89
CA LEU A 14 11.70 31.76 -4.04
C LEU A 14 11.40 33.26 -3.89
N ALA A 15 12.42 34.08 -3.72
CA ALA A 15 12.29 35.55 -3.63
C ALA A 15 11.77 36.14 -4.96
N ALA A 16 12.28 35.66 -6.10
CA ALA A 16 11.80 36.08 -7.41
C ALA A 16 10.33 35.67 -7.63
N ALA A 17 9.97 34.43 -7.34
CA ALA A 17 8.58 33.96 -7.43
C ALA A 17 7.62 34.70 -6.48
N ALA A 18 8.08 35.09 -5.29
CA ALA A 18 7.31 35.89 -4.36
C ALA A 18 7.12 37.33 -4.86
N GLY A 19 8.15 37.91 -5.49
CA GLY A 19 8.09 39.22 -6.13
C GLY A 19 7.14 39.24 -7.33
N GLU A 20 7.22 38.23 -8.21
CA GLU A 20 6.29 38.07 -9.34
C GLU A 20 4.83 37.91 -8.89
N ARG A 21 4.60 37.17 -7.82
CA ARG A 21 3.25 37.02 -7.22
C ARG A 21 2.74 38.33 -6.60
N ALA A 22 3.61 39.12 -6.00
CA ALA A 22 3.21 40.40 -5.44
C ALA A 22 2.82 41.39 -6.54
N THR A 23 3.56 41.44 -7.66
CA THR A 23 3.25 42.28 -8.82
C THR A 23 2.03 41.76 -9.58
N ALA A 24 1.91 40.45 -9.80
CA ALA A 24 0.73 39.86 -10.44
C ALA A 24 -0.57 40.04 -9.66
N ARG A 25 -0.50 40.21 -8.32
CA ARG A 25 -1.68 40.51 -7.51
C ARG A 25 -2.18 41.91 -7.63
N LEU A 26 -1.35 42.87 -8.07
CA LEU A 26 -1.75 44.25 -8.24
C LEU A 26 -2.50 44.52 -9.56
N ASP A 27 -2.31 43.68 -10.57
CA ASP A 27 -2.89 43.87 -11.89
C ASP A 27 -3.91 42.81 -12.30
N ALA A 28 -4.03 41.71 -11.56
CA ALA A 28 -5.05 40.70 -11.82
C ALA A 28 -6.32 41.06 -11.08
N ALA A 29 -7.37 41.46 -11.82
CA ALA A 29 -8.72 41.17 -11.38
C ALA A 29 -8.75 39.71 -10.87
N PRO A 30 -9.41 39.40 -9.73
CA PRO A 30 -9.45 38.01 -9.24
C PRO A 30 -9.82 37.13 -10.41
N ALA A 31 -8.89 36.27 -10.80
CA ALA A 31 -9.16 35.28 -11.85
C ALA A 31 -10.46 34.61 -11.42
N GLU A 32 -11.50 34.79 -12.25
CA GLU A 32 -12.80 34.18 -12.02
C GLU A 32 -12.57 32.71 -11.70
N GLY A 33 -12.81 32.40 -10.42
CA GLY A 33 -12.78 31.04 -9.95
C GLY A 33 -11.41 30.37 -10.01
N THR A 34 -10.62 30.46 -8.94
CA THR A 34 -10.19 29.21 -8.37
C THR A 34 -11.49 28.45 -8.04
N HIS A 35 -12.15 27.95 -9.07
CA HIS A 35 -13.13 26.92 -8.90
C HIS A 35 -12.37 25.78 -8.22
N VAL A 36 -12.50 25.65 -6.92
CA VAL A 36 -12.44 24.36 -6.28
C VAL A 36 -13.51 23.58 -7.04
N LEU A 37 -13.08 22.91 -8.10
CA LEU A 37 -13.97 22.27 -9.04
C LEU A 37 -14.76 21.29 -8.21
N ALA A 38 -16.05 21.56 -8.01
CA ALA A 38 -16.94 20.76 -7.24
C ALA A 38 -16.85 19.33 -7.78
N ALA A 39 -16.10 18.47 -7.07
CA ALA A 39 -16.02 17.08 -7.43
C ALA A 39 -17.29 16.40 -6.93
N PRO A 40 -17.87 15.47 -7.68
CA PRO A 40 -19.03 14.73 -7.25
C PRO A 40 -18.76 14.07 -5.90
N GLU A 41 -19.64 14.28 -4.92
CA GLU A 41 -19.53 13.64 -3.62
C GLU A 41 -19.94 12.18 -3.70
N PHE A 42 -19.20 11.31 -3.02
CA PHE A 42 -19.60 9.93 -2.81
C PHE A 42 -20.65 9.87 -1.69
N THR A 43 -21.90 9.70 -2.05
CA THR A 43 -23.06 9.71 -1.16
C THR A 43 -23.47 8.31 -0.69
N ALA A 44 -24.46 8.23 0.22
CA ALA A 44 -25.04 6.97 0.66
C ALA A 44 -25.73 6.21 -0.51
N ARG A 45 -26.27 6.92 -1.51
CA ARG A 45 -26.83 6.33 -2.72
C ARG A 45 -25.73 5.65 -3.54
N HIS A 46 -24.60 6.32 -3.78
CA HIS A 46 -23.45 5.74 -4.48
C HIS A 46 -22.94 4.49 -3.75
N ARG A 47 -22.90 4.50 -2.42
CA ARG A 47 -22.54 3.30 -1.63
C ARG A 47 -23.44 2.10 -1.91
N ALA A 48 -24.73 2.32 -2.12
CA ALA A 48 -25.69 1.25 -2.38
C ALA A 48 -25.64 0.74 -3.82
N GLU A 49 -25.44 1.64 -4.79
CA GLU A 49 -25.62 1.40 -6.21
C GLU A 49 -24.29 1.20 -6.97
N HIS A 50 -23.23 1.93 -6.61
CA HIS A 50 -21.98 1.93 -7.35
C HIS A 50 -21.05 0.78 -6.98
N THR A 51 -20.27 0.34 -7.95
CA THR A 51 -19.03 -0.39 -7.73
C THR A 51 -17.89 0.63 -7.54
N ILE A 52 -17.11 0.47 -6.49
CA ILE A 52 -15.91 1.28 -6.27
C ILE A 52 -14.75 0.53 -6.91
N ILE A 53 -14.07 1.14 -7.89
CA ILE A 53 -12.86 0.59 -8.48
C ILE A 53 -11.63 1.25 -7.88
N ALA A 54 -10.61 0.47 -7.60
CA ALA A 54 -9.36 0.95 -7.02
C ALA A 54 -8.15 0.28 -7.69
N PRO A 55 -7.03 1.02 -7.85
CA PRO A 55 -5.79 0.42 -8.30
C PRO A 55 -5.24 -0.50 -7.23
N GLN A 56 -4.52 -1.54 -7.62
CA GLN A 56 -3.79 -2.35 -6.66
C GLN A 56 -2.42 -1.73 -6.35
N LEU A 57 -1.89 -2.11 -5.19
CA LEU A 57 -0.50 -1.89 -4.82
C LEU A 57 0.22 -3.24 -4.69
N SER A 58 -0.42 -4.20 -4.06
CA SER A 58 0.10 -5.54 -3.82
C SER A 58 -1.01 -6.56 -4.04
N PRO A 59 -0.84 -7.55 -4.93
CA PRO A 59 -1.92 -8.45 -5.35
C PRO A 59 -2.65 -9.13 -4.18
N VAL A 60 -1.92 -9.84 -3.32
CA VAL A 60 -2.53 -10.60 -2.21
C VAL A 60 -3.22 -9.68 -1.20
N HIS A 61 -2.58 -8.59 -0.83
CA HIS A 61 -3.11 -7.68 0.19
C HIS A 61 -4.40 -7.01 -0.29
N PHE A 62 -4.43 -6.55 -1.53
CA PHE A 62 -5.58 -5.82 -2.07
C PHE A 62 -6.77 -6.73 -2.36
N ARG A 63 -6.55 -7.98 -2.79
CA ARG A 63 -7.63 -8.98 -2.89
C ARG A 63 -8.24 -9.29 -1.53
N LEU A 64 -7.43 -9.44 -0.47
CA LEU A 64 -7.92 -9.65 0.89
C LEU A 64 -8.63 -8.41 1.45
N LEU A 65 -8.11 -7.20 1.20
CA LEU A 65 -8.75 -5.94 1.57
C LEU A 65 -10.12 -5.78 0.90
N ALA A 66 -10.25 -6.10 -0.40
CA ALA A 66 -11.54 -6.04 -1.10
C ALA A 66 -12.60 -6.92 -0.41
N ARG A 67 -12.24 -8.10 0.10
CA ARG A 67 -13.15 -8.95 0.89
C ARG A 67 -13.56 -8.29 2.20
N ALA A 68 -12.62 -7.62 2.89
CA ALA A 68 -12.91 -6.86 4.10
C ALA A 68 -13.88 -5.70 3.84
N PHE A 69 -13.69 -4.96 2.74
CA PHE A 69 -14.56 -3.87 2.31
C PHE A 69 -15.98 -4.35 1.97
N ARG A 70 -16.10 -5.43 1.19
CA ARG A 70 -17.41 -6.03 0.87
C ARG A 70 -18.21 -6.36 2.12
N ARG A 71 -17.54 -6.84 3.17
CA ARG A 71 -18.19 -7.16 4.45
C ARG A 71 -18.75 -5.93 5.16
N THR A 72 -18.20 -4.76 4.92
CA THR A 72 -18.68 -3.49 5.50
C THR A 72 -19.68 -2.76 4.59
N GLY A 73 -20.12 -3.40 3.52
CA GLY A 73 -21.18 -2.89 2.63
C GLY A 73 -20.67 -2.04 1.48
N TYR A 74 -19.39 -2.16 1.12
CA TYR A 74 -18.82 -1.54 -0.08
C TYR A 74 -18.57 -2.58 -1.16
N ARG A 75 -18.98 -2.32 -2.38
CA ARG A 75 -18.63 -3.12 -3.55
C ARG A 75 -17.29 -2.63 -4.08
N LEU A 76 -16.20 -3.13 -3.53
CA LEU A 76 -14.84 -2.78 -3.96
C LEU A 76 -14.32 -3.82 -4.95
N GLU A 77 -13.87 -3.34 -6.09
CA GLU A 77 -13.18 -4.10 -7.13
C GLU A 77 -11.78 -3.55 -7.34
N ILE A 78 -10.80 -4.41 -7.40
CA ILE A 78 -9.40 -4.04 -7.58
C ILE A 78 -9.01 -4.25 -9.03
N LEU A 79 -8.44 -3.24 -9.64
CA LEU A 79 -7.84 -3.31 -10.97
C LEU A 79 -6.47 -3.99 -10.82
N GLU A 80 -6.38 -5.28 -11.16
CA GLU A 80 -5.22 -6.10 -10.80
C GLU A 80 -3.99 -5.86 -11.67
N ASN A 81 -4.18 -5.57 -12.97
CA ASN A 81 -3.08 -5.43 -13.93
C ASN A 81 -2.98 -4.01 -14.46
N VAL A 82 -1.77 -3.61 -14.82
CA VAL A 82 -1.48 -2.33 -15.48
C VAL A 82 -0.94 -2.63 -16.88
N SER A 83 -1.66 -2.15 -17.88
CA SER A 83 -1.29 -2.30 -19.28
C SER A 83 -0.48 -1.10 -19.79
N ALA A 84 0.09 -1.24 -20.98
CA ALA A 84 0.72 -0.12 -21.68
C ALA A 84 -0.29 1.02 -21.96
N ALA A 85 -1.56 0.69 -22.25
CA ALA A 85 -2.62 1.67 -22.46
C ALA A 85 -2.93 2.47 -21.18
N ASP A 86 -2.86 1.84 -19.99
CA ASP A 86 -3.02 2.53 -18.72
C ASP A 86 -1.89 3.53 -18.48
N THR A 87 -0.64 3.11 -18.73
CA THR A 87 0.52 4.01 -18.62
C THR A 87 0.43 5.17 -19.61
N GLU A 88 0.01 4.92 -20.84
CA GLU A 88 -0.19 5.95 -21.86
C GLU A 88 -1.30 6.94 -21.45
N ALA A 89 -2.42 6.45 -20.94
CA ALA A 89 -3.49 7.31 -20.39
C ALA A 89 -2.97 8.15 -19.21
N GLY A 90 -2.15 7.59 -18.35
CA GLY A 90 -1.50 8.32 -17.26
C GLY A 90 -0.60 9.45 -17.77
N LEU A 91 0.24 9.18 -18.75
CA LEU A 91 1.15 10.18 -19.34
C LEU A 91 0.42 11.32 -20.06
N ARG A 92 -0.81 11.10 -20.54
CA ARG A 92 -1.64 12.16 -21.15
C ARG A 92 -2.18 13.16 -20.13
N HIS A 93 -2.47 12.70 -18.91
CA HIS A 93 -3.22 13.49 -17.92
C HIS A 93 -2.40 13.86 -16.69
N VAL A 94 -1.29 13.19 -16.45
CA VAL A 94 -0.37 13.45 -15.33
C VAL A 94 0.93 13.95 -15.91
N ASN A 95 1.48 15.01 -15.32
CA ASN A 95 2.79 15.51 -15.72
C ASN A 95 3.84 14.39 -15.61
N ASN A 96 4.65 14.21 -16.63
CA ASN A 96 5.74 13.21 -16.67
C ASN A 96 6.81 13.42 -15.58
N ASP A 97 6.92 14.61 -15.00
CA ASP A 97 7.76 14.88 -13.82
C ASP A 97 7.15 14.35 -12.49
N ALA A 98 5.91 13.85 -12.53
CA ALA A 98 5.33 13.17 -11.39
C ALA A 98 5.98 11.80 -11.18
N CYS A 99 5.84 11.24 -9.95
CA CYS A 99 6.35 9.91 -9.69
C CYS A 99 5.62 8.85 -10.55
N TYR A 100 6.34 7.81 -10.94
CA TYR A 100 5.80 6.72 -11.75
C TYR A 100 4.50 6.10 -11.19
N PRO A 101 4.39 5.84 -9.87
CA PRO A 101 3.13 5.40 -9.28
C PRO A 101 1.92 6.30 -9.58
N ALA A 102 2.10 7.62 -9.58
CA ALA A 102 1.01 8.54 -9.91
C ALA A 102 0.51 8.36 -11.35
N ILE A 103 1.45 8.19 -12.29
CA ILE A 103 1.14 7.95 -13.70
C ILE A 103 0.37 6.64 -13.85
N MET A 104 0.85 5.56 -13.22
CA MET A 104 0.22 4.25 -13.28
C MET A 104 -1.21 4.25 -12.72
N VAL A 105 -1.39 4.69 -11.46
CA VAL A 105 -2.68 4.58 -10.79
C VAL A 105 -3.73 5.51 -11.38
N VAL A 106 -3.34 6.72 -11.78
CA VAL A 106 -4.26 7.65 -12.45
C VAL A 106 -4.63 7.13 -13.83
N GLY A 107 -3.63 6.67 -14.60
CA GLY A 107 -3.85 6.14 -15.93
C GLY A 107 -4.75 4.90 -15.93
N GLN A 108 -4.53 3.96 -15.03
CA GLN A 108 -5.35 2.76 -14.87
C GLN A 108 -6.82 3.11 -14.58
N LEU A 109 -7.08 4.06 -13.68
CA LEU A 109 -8.42 4.50 -13.33
C LEU A 109 -9.10 5.26 -14.48
N VAL A 110 -8.38 6.08 -15.24
CA VAL A 110 -8.92 6.76 -16.42
C VAL A 110 -9.22 5.75 -17.54
N ASN A 111 -8.29 4.85 -17.82
CA ASN A 111 -8.44 3.85 -18.87
C ASN A 111 -9.54 2.83 -18.56
N ALA A 112 -9.84 2.56 -17.30
CA ALA A 112 -10.95 1.70 -16.91
C ALA A 112 -12.28 2.18 -17.51
N PHE A 113 -12.49 3.49 -17.63
CA PHE A 113 -13.66 4.08 -18.29
C PHE A 113 -13.45 4.23 -19.80
N ALA A 114 -12.27 4.68 -20.24
CA ALA A 114 -11.98 4.91 -21.65
C ALA A 114 -12.07 3.64 -22.50
N SER A 115 -11.72 2.49 -21.93
CA SER A 115 -11.85 1.17 -22.57
C SER A 115 -13.28 0.64 -22.62
N GLY A 116 -14.23 1.29 -21.93
CA GLY A 116 -15.62 0.81 -21.79
C GLY A 116 -15.79 -0.39 -20.84
N ALA A 117 -14.74 -0.77 -20.10
CA ALA A 117 -14.82 -1.88 -19.13
C ALA A 117 -15.74 -1.57 -17.95
N TYR A 118 -15.86 -0.28 -17.60
CA TYR A 118 -16.69 0.20 -16.49
C TYR A 118 -17.60 1.36 -16.93
N ASP A 119 -18.83 1.33 -16.44
CA ASP A 119 -19.81 2.37 -16.67
C ASP A 119 -19.59 3.53 -15.67
N PRO A 120 -19.26 4.75 -16.14
CA PRO A 120 -18.99 5.90 -15.26
C PRO A 120 -20.21 6.33 -14.44
N GLU A 121 -21.45 6.02 -14.88
CA GLU A 121 -22.68 6.33 -14.14
C GLU A 121 -22.96 5.36 -12.99
N ARG A 122 -22.27 4.21 -12.96
CA ARG A 122 -22.48 3.14 -11.98
C ARG A 122 -21.22 2.82 -11.18
N CYS A 123 -20.14 3.56 -11.41
CA CYS A 123 -18.87 3.36 -10.74
C CYS A 123 -18.42 4.61 -10.00
N SER A 124 -17.64 4.40 -8.99
CA SER A 124 -16.84 5.41 -8.29
C SER A 124 -15.42 4.92 -8.21
N VAL A 125 -14.46 5.80 -8.08
CA VAL A 125 -13.05 5.43 -7.95
C VAL A 125 -12.55 5.65 -6.53
N MET A 126 -11.60 4.83 -6.08
CA MET A 126 -10.97 4.98 -4.76
C MET A 126 -9.47 5.10 -4.92
N ILE A 127 -8.86 6.04 -4.20
CA ILE A 127 -7.42 6.24 -4.20
C ILE A 127 -6.93 6.62 -2.80
N SER A 128 -5.67 6.31 -2.49
CA SER A 128 -5.03 6.70 -1.24
C SER A 128 -4.65 8.19 -1.25
N GLN A 129 -4.70 8.82 -0.05
CA GLN A 129 -4.25 10.18 0.20
C GLN A 129 -3.48 10.21 1.52
N THR A 130 -2.13 10.24 1.44
CA THR A 130 -1.28 9.99 2.61
C THR A 130 -1.21 11.15 3.59
N GLY A 131 -1.26 12.39 3.12
CA GLY A 131 -1.17 13.60 3.96
C GLY A 131 0.23 13.97 4.42
N GLY A 132 1.27 13.26 3.94
CA GLY A 132 2.67 13.53 4.23
C GLY A 132 3.40 14.24 3.08
N MET A 133 4.73 14.15 3.09
CA MET A 133 5.61 14.71 2.05
C MET A 133 5.62 13.90 0.74
N CYS A 134 4.93 12.77 0.70
CA CYS A 134 4.77 11.95 -0.49
C CYS A 134 3.82 12.59 -1.50
N ARG A 135 4.07 12.39 -2.79
CA ARG A 135 3.20 12.84 -3.89
C ARG A 135 1.79 12.22 -3.80
N ALA A 136 1.63 11.07 -3.14
CA ALA A 136 0.34 10.43 -2.90
C ALA A 136 -0.66 11.32 -2.13
N THR A 137 -0.21 12.36 -1.43
CA THR A 137 -1.07 13.41 -0.87
C THR A 137 -1.91 14.10 -1.94
N ASN A 138 -1.39 14.24 -3.18
CA ASN A 138 -2.05 14.93 -4.29
C ASN A 138 -2.70 14.00 -5.31
N TYR A 139 -2.65 12.68 -5.13
CA TYR A 139 -3.21 11.73 -6.11
C TYR A 139 -4.70 11.97 -6.38
N ALA A 140 -5.47 12.29 -5.35
CA ALA A 140 -6.89 12.59 -5.51
C ALA A 140 -7.15 13.81 -6.42
N ALA A 141 -6.37 14.88 -6.25
CA ALA A 141 -6.48 16.08 -7.09
C ALA A 141 -6.05 15.80 -8.54
N LEU A 142 -4.93 15.06 -8.72
CA LEU A 142 -4.47 14.63 -10.04
C LEU A 142 -5.52 13.75 -10.74
N LEU A 143 -6.11 12.81 -10.03
CA LEU A 143 -7.14 11.92 -10.55
C LEU A 143 -8.40 12.69 -10.96
N ARG A 144 -8.89 13.60 -10.12
CA ARG A 144 -10.06 14.44 -10.46
C ARG A 144 -9.81 15.31 -11.68
N LYS A 145 -8.60 15.87 -11.81
CA LYS A 145 -8.19 16.60 -13.02
C LYS A 145 -8.22 15.68 -14.24
N ALA A 146 -7.58 14.52 -14.15
CA ALA A 146 -7.49 13.55 -15.24
C ALA A 146 -8.87 13.04 -15.70
N LEU A 147 -9.73 12.66 -14.76
CA LEU A 147 -11.10 12.21 -15.06
C LEU A 147 -11.90 13.29 -15.80
N ARG A 148 -11.78 14.55 -15.40
CA ARG A 148 -12.45 15.66 -16.09
C ARG A 148 -11.94 15.87 -17.50
N GLU A 149 -10.63 15.91 -17.68
CA GLU A 149 -10.00 16.08 -18.98
C GLU A 149 -10.33 14.91 -19.93
N ALA A 150 -10.55 13.73 -19.38
CA ALA A 150 -10.97 12.54 -20.12
C ALA A 150 -12.50 12.45 -20.36
N GLY A 151 -13.30 13.42 -19.87
CA GLY A 151 -14.75 13.43 -20.03
C GLY A 151 -15.54 12.66 -18.97
N TYR A 152 -14.90 12.24 -17.86
CA TYR A 152 -15.51 11.46 -16.77
C TYR A 152 -15.62 12.26 -15.47
N GLY A 153 -15.79 13.58 -15.56
CA GLY A 153 -15.84 14.47 -14.41
C GLY A 153 -16.98 14.20 -13.41
N GLN A 154 -18.01 13.45 -13.82
CA GLN A 154 -19.15 13.01 -13.00
C GLN A 154 -18.81 11.85 -12.05
N VAL A 155 -17.67 11.17 -12.24
CA VAL A 155 -17.29 10.00 -11.42
C VAL A 155 -16.84 10.43 -10.02
N PRO A 156 -17.49 9.95 -8.94
CA PRO A 156 -17.07 10.29 -7.59
C PRO A 156 -15.70 9.68 -7.23
N VAL A 157 -14.84 10.47 -6.62
CA VAL A 157 -13.51 10.05 -6.14
C VAL A 157 -13.54 9.91 -4.63
N VAL A 158 -13.42 8.69 -4.14
CA VAL A 158 -13.31 8.36 -2.72
C VAL A 158 -11.84 8.36 -2.31
N THR A 159 -11.49 9.18 -1.34
CA THR A 159 -10.13 9.19 -0.79
C THR A 159 -10.03 8.37 0.49
N VAL A 160 -8.99 7.54 0.59
CA VAL A 160 -8.65 6.84 1.83
C VAL A 160 -7.45 7.54 2.45
N SER A 161 -7.70 8.27 3.53
CA SER A 161 -6.67 9.03 4.24
C SER A 161 -6.61 8.63 5.71
N ALA A 162 -5.41 8.30 6.17
CA ALA A 162 -5.17 8.01 7.59
C ALA A 162 -5.26 9.27 8.48
N VAL A 163 -5.09 10.45 7.88
CA VAL A 163 -5.13 11.76 8.57
C VAL A 163 -6.45 12.51 8.36
N GLY A 164 -7.40 11.90 7.61
CA GLY A 164 -8.75 12.46 7.45
C GLY A 164 -8.79 13.78 6.66
N ILE A 165 -7.98 13.91 5.59
CA ILE A 165 -7.91 15.12 4.78
C ILE A 165 -9.25 15.44 4.14
N GLU A 166 -9.92 14.42 3.61
CA GLU A 166 -11.23 14.55 3.00
C GLU A 166 -12.24 13.61 3.67
N GLN A 167 -13.50 14.05 3.69
CA GLN A 167 -14.61 13.25 4.22
C GLN A 167 -15.65 13.07 3.12
N HIS A 168 -16.22 11.87 3.05
CA HIS A 168 -17.24 11.52 2.06
C HIS A 168 -18.50 11.06 2.78
N PRO A 169 -19.68 11.64 2.51
CA PRO A 169 -20.92 11.27 3.20
C PRO A 169 -21.29 9.78 3.11
N GLY A 170 -20.95 9.14 1.99
CA GLY A 170 -21.19 7.71 1.75
C GLY A 170 -20.10 6.78 2.23
N PHE A 171 -18.92 7.29 2.57
CA PHE A 171 -17.77 6.48 2.95
C PHE A 171 -17.33 6.74 4.40
N ARG A 172 -17.26 5.69 5.20
CA ARG A 172 -16.84 5.79 6.60
C ARG A 172 -15.86 4.67 6.95
N ILE A 173 -14.74 5.05 7.53
CA ILE A 173 -13.78 4.11 8.12
C ILE A 173 -14.33 3.71 9.50
N THR A 174 -14.91 2.52 9.58
CA THR A 174 -15.47 1.99 10.83
C THR A 174 -14.43 1.15 11.58
N PRO A 175 -14.53 1.00 12.93
CA PRO A 175 -13.67 0.09 13.68
C PRO A 175 -13.68 -1.34 13.14
N ALA A 176 -14.82 -1.81 12.63
CA ALA A 176 -14.95 -3.11 12.00
C ALA A 176 -14.16 -3.23 10.69
N LEU A 177 -14.11 -2.17 9.88
CA LEU A 177 -13.29 -2.13 8.67
C LEU A 177 -11.79 -2.10 9.03
N VAL A 178 -11.39 -1.23 9.97
CA VAL A 178 -9.99 -1.14 10.45
C VAL A 178 -9.51 -2.50 10.98
N HIS A 179 -10.31 -3.14 11.84
CA HIS A 179 -10.00 -4.47 12.38
C HIS A 179 -9.72 -5.50 11.27
N ARG A 180 -10.58 -5.55 10.23
CA ARG A 180 -10.43 -6.49 9.12
C ARG A 180 -9.30 -6.12 8.18
N ALA A 181 -9.11 -4.83 7.93
CA ALA A 181 -8.01 -4.35 7.10
C ALA A 181 -6.65 -4.69 7.72
N MET A 182 -6.49 -4.51 9.03
CA MET A 182 -5.28 -4.93 9.75
C MET A 182 -5.04 -6.44 9.65
N GLN A 183 -6.10 -7.25 9.80
CA GLN A 183 -5.97 -8.70 9.59
C GLN A 183 -5.59 -9.03 8.14
N ALA A 184 -6.19 -8.36 7.15
CA ALA A 184 -5.91 -8.59 5.75
C ALA A 184 -4.44 -8.30 5.40
N VAL A 185 -3.89 -7.19 5.93
CA VAL A 185 -2.49 -6.83 5.69
C VAL A 185 -1.55 -7.86 6.31
N VAL A 186 -1.75 -8.23 7.57
CA VAL A 186 -0.89 -9.23 8.26
C VAL A 186 -0.99 -10.62 7.63
N LEU A 187 -2.19 -11.03 7.19
CA LEU A 187 -2.38 -12.31 6.50
C LEU A 187 -1.78 -12.30 5.08
N GLY A 188 -1.81 -11.15 4.41
CA GLY A 188 -1.16 -10.95 3.11
C GLY A 188 0.36 -11.09 3.21
N ASP A 189 0.99 -10.40 4.16
CA ASP A 189 2.43 -10.53 4.44
C ASP A 189 2.80 -11.99 4.74
N LEU A 190 2.01 -12.66 5.59
CA LEU A 190 2.25 -14.06 5.93
C LEU A 190 2.21 -14.95 4.70
N LEU A 191 1.17 -14.85 3.86
CA LEU A 191 1.08 -15.66 2.63
C LEU A 191 2.21 -15.40 1.66
N GLN A 192 2.56 -14.15 1.46
CA GLN A 192 3.67 -13.75 0.61
C GLN A 192 4.99 -14.34 1.09
N GLN A 193 5.30 -14.17 2.37
CA GLN A 193 6.52 -14.71 2.98
C GLN A 193 6.60 -16.24 2.86
N LEU A 194 5.49 -16.94 3.16
CA LEU A 194 5.43 -18.40 3.07
C LEU A 194 5.65 -18.89 1.63
N LEU A 195 5.00 -18.26 0.65
CA LEU A 195 5.15 -18.60 -0.75
C LEU A 195 6.57 -18.41 -1.25
N LEU A 196 7.13 -17.21 -1.09
CA LEU A 196 8.46 -16.87 -1.58
C LEU A 196 9.56 -17.74 -0.97
N ARG A 197 9.35 -18.15 0.28
CA ARG A 197 10.30 -19.03 0.99
C ARG A 197 10.30 -20.47 0.49
N VAL A 198 9.17 -21.01 0.02
CA VAL A 198 9.09 -22.44 -0.36
C VAL A 198 9.08 -22.68 -1.87
N ARG A 199 8.54 -21.74 -2.66
CA ARG A 199 8.36 -21.90 -4.11
C ARG A 199 9.66 -22.23 -4.85
N PRO A 200 10.82 -21.61 -4.57
CA PRO A 200 12.07 -21.96 -5.25
C PRO A 200 12.56 -23.39 -4.97
N TYR A 201 12.06 -24.02 -3.91
CA TYR A 201 12.50 -25.33 -3.43
C TYR A 201 11.45 -26.44 -3.59
N GLU A 202 10.25 -26.11 -4.08
CA GLU A 202 9.17 -27.10 -4.20
C GLU A 202 9.59 -28.35 -4.99
N ARG A 203 9.23 -29.53 -4.47
CA ARG A 203 9.54 -30.81 -5.13
C ARG A 203 8.68 -31.01 -6.37
N GLU A 204 7.39 -30.71 -6.27
CA GLU A 204 6.43 -30.75 -7.36
C GLU A 204 6.18 -29.32 -7.86
N PRO A 205 6.48 -29.03 -9.15
CA PRO A 205 6.27 -27.69 -9.71
C PRO A 205 4.82 -27.22 -9.56
N GLY A 206 4.65 -26.00 -9.05
CA GLY A 206 3.35 -25.38 -8.83
C GLY A 206 2.62 -25.79 -7.54
N ALA A 207 3.19 -26.68 -6.73
CA ALA A 207 2.57 -27.09 -5.46
C ALA A 207 2.47 -25.94 -4.46
N ALA A 208 3.49 -25.11 -4.38
CA ALA A 208 3.50 -23.92 -3.53
C ALA A 208 2.44 -22.90 -3.96
N GLU A 209 2.29 -22.69 -5.27
CA GLU A 209 1.31 -21.78 -5.84
C GLU A 209 -0.13 -22.26 -5.58
N ARG A 210 -0.42 -23.56 -5.80
CA ARG A 210 -1.74 -24.14 -5.47
C ARG A 210 -2.08 -24.00 -3.98
N LEU A 211 -1.09 -24.22 -3.12
CA LEU A 211 -1.27 -24.07 -1.67
C LEU A 211 -1.53 -22.62 -1.29
N TYR A 212 -0.82 -21.68 -1.92
CA TYR A 212 -1.03 -20.23 -1.75
C TYR A 212 -2.45 -19.84 -2.17
N GLN A 213 -2.91 -20.22 -3.35
CA GLN A 213 -4.25 -19.92 -3.86
C GLN A 213 -5.35 -20.48 -2.95
N HIS A 214 -5.18 -21.71 -2.45
CA HIS A 214 -6.09 -22.32 -1.49
C HIS A 214 -6.21 -21.47 -0.21
N TRP A 215 -5.09 -21.04 0.37
CA TRP A 215 -5.11 -20.25 1.61
C TRP A 215 -5.52 -18.81 1.38
N GLU A 216 -5.24 -18.23 0.24
CA GLU A 216 -5.75 -16.91 -0.14
C GLU A 216 -7.29 -16.92 -0.19
N GLN A 217 -7.88 -17.97 -0.79
CA GLN A 217 -9.33 -18.15 -0.80
C GLN A 217 -9.89 -18.29 0.62
N VAL A 218 -9.30 -19.15 1.45
CA VAL A 218 -9.71 -19.35 2.85
C VAL A 218 -9.63 -18.04 3.65
N PHE A 219 -8.58 -17.24 3.46
CA PHE A 219 -8.43 -15.94 4.10
C PHE A 219 -9.47 -14.93 3.62
N GLY A 220 -9.74 -14.91 2.31
CA GLY A 220 -10.78 -14.07 1.73
C GLY A 220 -12.17 -14.39 2.30
N GLU A 221 -12.53 -15.66 2.42
CA GLU A 221 -13.76 -16.11 3.05
C GLU A 221 -13.82 -15.74 4.55
N TYR A 222 -12.74 -16.00 5.29
CA TYR A 222 -12.63 -15.65 6.72
C TYR A 222 -12.90 -14.16 6.95
N LEU A 223 -12.29 -13.29 6.14
CA LEU A 223 -12.45 -11.83 6.23
C LEU A 223 -13.84 -11.37 5.79
N GLY A 224 -14.38 -11.97 4.74
CA GLY A 224 -15.69 -11.64 4.17
C GLY A 224 -16.87 -12.16 4.99
N GLU A 225 -16.74 -13.30 5.69
CA GLU A 225 -17.86 -14.04 6.30
C GLU A 225 -17.78 -14.21 7.83
N ARG A 226 -17.33 -13.21 8.56
CA ARG A 226 -17.26 -13.23 10.04
C ARG A 226 -16.51 -14.44 10.61
N GLY A 227 -15.38 -14.79 10.01
CA GLY A 227 -14.58 -15.93 10.47
C GLY A 227 -15.10 -17.30 10.02
N ARG A 228 -16.07 -17.35 9.11
CA ARG A 228 -16.50 -18.59 8.45
C ARG A 228 -15.71 -18.78 7.17
N SER A 229 -15.31 -20.01 6.89
CA SER A 229 -14.78 -20.39 5.60
C SER A 229 -15.65 -21.49 5.02
N ALA A 230 -16.16 -21.27 3.81
CA ALA A 230 -16.93 -22.26 3.05
C ALA A 230 -16.02 -23.41 2.64
N THR A 231 -14.80 -23.11 2.20
CA THR A 231 -13.76 -24.08 1.83
C THR A 231 -13.43 -25.04 2.98
N LEU A 232 -13.41 -24.54 4.25
CA LEU A 232 -13.17 -25.37 5.42
C LEU A 232 -14.47 -25.92 6.08
N GLY A 233 -15.63 -25.53 5.58
CA GLY A 233 -16.94 -25.93 6.08
C GLY A 233 -17.29 -25.45 7.49
N ARG A 234 -16.51 -24.52 8.07
CA ARG A 234 -16.68 -24.12 9.49
C ARG A 234 -16.22 -22.69 9.79
N ARG A 235 -16.54 -22.23 11.01
CA ARG A 235 -15.95 -21.02 11.60
C ARG A 235 -14.59 -21.34 12.21
N VAL A 236 -13.66 -20.42 12.05
CA VAL A 236 -12.29 -20.54 12.56
C VAL A 236 -11.84 -19.28 13.28
N GLY A 237 -10.97 -19.44 14.27
CA GLY A 237 -10.33 -18.31 14.93
C GLY A 237 -9.05 -17.87 14.20
N TYR A 238 -8.69 -16.60 14.38
CA TYR A 238 -7.52 -16.01 13.73
C TYR A 238 -6.22 -16.78 14.03
N SER A 239 -5.93 -17.05 15.30
CA SER A 239 -4.69 -17.75 15.68
C SER A 239 -4.65 -19.20 15.16
N TRP A 240 -5.79 -19.86 15.09
CA TRP A 240 -5.89 -21.19 14.50
C TRP A 240 -5.59 -21.14 13.00
N LEU A 241 -6.15 -20.15 12.29
CA LEU A 241 -5.96 -19.95 10.86
C LEU A 241 -4.48 -19.75 10.54
N VAL A 242 -3.82 -18.83 11.28
CA VAL A 242 -2.39 -18.55 11.16
C VAL A 242 -1.55 -19.81 11.41
N SER A 243 -1.84 -20.56 12.48
CA SER A 243 -1.10 -21.79 12.77
C SER A 243 -1.25 -22.83 11.66
N ARG A 244 -2.45 -22.96 11.09
CA ARG A 244 -2.74 -23.95 10.04
C ARG A 244 -2.06 -23.63 8.71
N VAL A 245 -2.07 -22.37 8.28
CA VAL A 245 -1.38 -22.00 7.04
C VAL A 245 0.13 -22.22 7.18
N VAL A 246 0.73 -21.78 8.28
CA VAL A 246 2.17 -22.00 8.52
C VAL A 246 2.50 -23.50 8.51
N THR A 247 1.71 -24.32 9.23
CA THR A 247 1.91 -25.77 9.24
C THR A 247 1.76 -26.40 7.85
N ALA A 248 0.83 -25.91 7.02
CA ALA A 248 0.64 -26.42 5.67
C ALA A 248 1.86 -26.13 4.77
N PHE A 249 2.39 -24.92 4.81
CA PHE A 249 3.61 -24.57 4.08
C PHE A 249 4.88 -25.22 4.66
N ASP A 250 4.91 -25.43 5.98
CA ASP A 250 6.02 -26.13 6.62
C ASP A 250 6.13 -27.60 6.19
N ARG A 251 4.98 -28.24 6.00
CA ARG A 251 4.89 -29.64 5.54
C ARG A 251 5.00 -29.80 4.03
N LEU A 252 5.06 -28.73 3.25
CA LEU A 252 5.21 -28.83 1.80
C LEU A 252 6.52 -29.56 1.47
N PRO A 253 6.47 -30.64 0.64
CA PRO A 253 7.67 -31.36 0.25
C PRO A 253 8.61 -30.48 -0.56
N LEU A 254 9.83 -30.30 -0.07
CA LEU A 254 10.88 -29.52 -0.72
C LEU A 254 11.98 -30.45 -1.26
N ARG A 255 12.68 -29.97 -2.29
CA ARG A 255 13.88 -30.64 -2.82
C ARG A 255 15.01 -30.54 -1.78
N ALA A 256 15.71 -31.62 -1.57
CA ALA A 256 16.95 -31.61 -0.81
C ALA A 256 18.05 -30.87 -1.60
N GLY A 257 18.88 -30.10 -0.92
CA GLY A 257 19.98 -29.39 -1.57
C GLY A 257 20.48 -28.18 -0.77
N ARG A 258 21.45 -27.48 -1.36
CA ARG A 258 21.97 -26.21 -0.78
C ARG A 258 20.89 -25.12 -0.86
N ARG A 259 20.90 -24.22 0.11
CA ARG A 259 20.09 -23.00 0.05
C ARG A 259 20.50 -22.17 -1.17
N ARG A 260 19.53 -21.61 -1.88
CA ARG A 260 19.77 -20.68 -2.98
C ARG A 260 20.24 -19.35 -2.43
N PRO A 261 21.01 -18.57 -3.21
CA PRO A 261 21.31 -17.19 -2.85
C PRO A 261 20.01 -16.41 -2.62
N ARG A 262 19.99 -15.60 -1.57
CA ARG A 262 18.85 -14.74 -1.27
C ARG A 262 19.05 -13.38 -1.90
N VAL A 263 17.98 -12.86 -2.52
CA VAL A 263 17.96 -11.53 -3.12
C VAL A 263 16.84 -10.73 -2.46
N GLY A 264 17.24 -9.72 -1.68
CA GLY A 264 16.30 -8.77 -1.08
C GLY A 264 15.77 -7.78 -2.10
N ILE A 265 14.46 -7.57 -2.14
CA ILE A 265 13.80 -6.61 -3.02
C ILE A 265 13.31 -5.46 -2.16
N VAL A 266 13.93 -4.30 -2.34
CA VAL A 266 13.60 -3.05 -1.66
C VAL A 266 13.29 -1.97 -2.69
N GLY A 267 12.47 -0.98 -2.34
CA GLY A 267 12.10 0.10 -3.24
C GLY A 267 10.86 0.85 -2.77
N GLU A 268 10.42 1.79 -3.59
CA GLU A 268 9.16 2.51 -3.41
C GLU A 268 8.00 1.50 -3.32
N ILE A 269 7.06 1.74 -2.42
CA ILE A 269 6.09 0.74 -1.97
C ILE A 269 5.25 0.14 -3.12
N LEU A 270 4.74 0.95 -4.06
CA LEU A 270 3.97 0.44 -5.19
C LEU A 270 4.88 -0.37 -6.12
N VAL A 271 6.02 0.19 -6.50
CA VAL A 271 6.97 -0.46 -7.42
C VAL A 271 7.50 -1.76 -6.80
N LYS A 272 7.77 -1.79 -5.50
CA LYS A 272 8.24 -2.98 -4.79
C LYS A 272 7.24 -4.15 -4.88
N PHE A 273 5.95 -3.89 -4.73
CA PHE A 273 4.93 -4.95 -4.62
C PHE A 273 4.17 -5.24 -5.92
N HIS A 274 4.05 -4.27 -6.84
CA HIS A 274 3.23 -4.43 -8.04
C HIS A 274 4.02 -5.08 -9.18
N PRO A 275 3.64 -6.29 -9.64
CA PRO A 275 4.41 -7.00 -10.67
C PRO A 275 4.61 -6.21 -11.96
N ASP A 276 3.56 -5.55 -12.46
CA ASP A 276 3.65 -4.75 -13.70
C ASP A 276 4.50 -3.48 -13.52
N ALA A 277 4.65 -2.98 -12.30
CA ALA A 277 5.48 -1.81 -12.02
C ALA A 277 6.98 -2.14 -11.95
N ASN A 278 7.34 -3.39 -11.65
CA ASN A 278 8.71 -3.84 -11.44
C ASN A 278 9.17 -4.92 -12.44
N ASN A 279 8.44 -5.12 -13.53
CA ASN A 279 8.71 -6.14 -14.54
C ASN A 279 8.80 -7.56 -13.94
N ASP A 280 7.91 -7.87 -12.99
CA ASP A 280 7.83 -9.17 -12.29
C ASP A 280 9.17 -9.61 -11.67
N VAL A 281 9.86 -8.67 -11.03
CA VAL A 281 11.23 -8.87 -10.49
C VAL A 281 11.35 -10.10 -9.60
N VAL A 282 10.30 -10.47 -8.86
CA VAL A 282 10.27 -11.68 -8.03
C VAL A 282 10.44 -12.93 -8.89
N ARG A 283 9.72 -13.02 -10.01
CA ARG A 283 9.82 -14.15 -10.94
C ARG A 283 11.16 -14.18 -11.66
N VAL A 284 11.69 -13.01 -12.00
CA VAL A 284 13.03 -12.92 -12.60
C VAL A 284 14.09 -13.45 -11.64
N VAL A 285 14.09 -13.01 -10.38
CA VAL A 285 15.01 -13.49 -9.35
C VAL A 285 14.92 -15.01 -9.14
N GLU A 286 13.70 -15.56 -9.11
CA GLU A 286 13.50 -17.00 -8.96
C GLU A 286 13.94 -17.80 -10.21
N ALA A 287 13.73 -17.26 -11.41
CA ALA A 287 14.16 -17.87 -12.67
C ALA A 287 15.69 -17.96 -12.76
N GLU A 288 16.40 -16.96 -12.21
CA GLU A 288 17.87 -16.97 -12.08
C GLU A 288 18.37 -17.92 -10.96
N GLY A 289 17.49 -18.71 -10.37
CA GLY A 289 17.87 -19.71 -9.38
C GLY A 289 18.07 -19.18 -7.97
N CYS A 290 17.61 -17.98 -7.67
CA CYS A 290 17.69 -17.34 -6.37
C CYS A 290 16.40 -17.49 -5.55
N GLU A 291 16.42 -17.11 -4.28
CA GLU A 291 15.28 -16.96 -3.39
C GLU A 291 14.97 -15.47 -3.24
N ALA A 292 13.81 -15.03 -3.71
CA ALA A 292 13.38 -13.64 -3.53
C ALA A 292 12.90 -13.42 -2.09
N VAL A 293 13.37 -12.34 -1.48
CA VAL A 293 12.93 -11.89 -0.14
C VAL A 293 12.31 -10.49 -0.27
N LEU A 294 11.04 -10.39 0.02
CA LEU A 294 10.27 -9.15 -0.08
C LEU A 294 9.77 -8.76 1.31
N PRO A 295 10.19 -7.60 1.85
CA PRO A 295 9.68 -7.08 3.12
C PRO A 295 8.16 -6.92 3.12
N GLY A 296 7.54 -6.99 4.29
CA GLY A 296 6.09 -6.93 4.42
C GLY A 296 5.51 -5.52 4.24
N LEU A 297 4.22 -5.46 3.92
CA LEU A 297 3.46 -4.21 3.87
C LEU A 297 3.15 -3.69 5.30
N THR A 298 3.14 -4.57 6.29
CA THR A 298 2.88 -4.21 7.69
C THR A 298 3.92 -3.26 8.24
N GLU A 299 5.20 -3.40 7.86
CA GLU A 299 6.30 -2.54 8.28
C GLU A 299 6.08 -1.10 7.84
N PHE A 300 5.57 -0.87 6.63
CA PHE A 300 5.20 0.45 6.13
C PHE A 300 4.09 1.11 6.97
N VAL A 301 3.11 0.32 7.44
CA VAL A 301 2.06 0.84 8.34
C VAL A 301 2.67 1.20 9.71
N LEU A 302 3.58 0.36 10.22
CA LEU A 302 4.22 0.55 11.52
C LEU A 302 5.26 1.69 11.52
N GLU A 303 5.87 2.00 10.38
CA GLU A 303 6.80 3.12 10.22
C GLU A 303 6.19 4.43 10.74
N SER A 304 4.91 4.65 10.49
CA SER A 304 4.19 5.84 10.93
C SER A 304 4.18 6.06 12.46
N LEU A 305 4.39 4.99 13.24
CA LEU A 305 4.48 5.06 14.71
C LEU A 305 5.82 5.66 15.15
N VAL A 306 6.90 5.16 14.57
CA VAL A 306 8.26 5.61 14.85
C VAL A 306 8.42 7.06 14.40
N THR A 307 7.94 7.37 13.19
CA THR A 307 7.91 8.71 12.62
C THR A 307 7.18 9.70 13.52
N ALA A 308 6.01 9.35 14.04
CA ALA A 308 5.26 10.23 14.95
C ALA A 308 5.97 10.49 16.27
N GLU A 309 6.62 9.48 16.84
CA GLU A 309 7.40 9.64 18.07
C GLU A 309 8.63 10.49 17.83
N TRP A 310 9.31 10.31 16.68
CA TRP A 310 10.47 11.13 16.29
C TRP A 310 10.05 12.60 16.08
N ASN A 311 8.95 12.85 15.38
CA ASN A 311 8.41 14.19 15.14
C ASN A 311 8.05 14.89 16.44
N TYR A 312 7.44 14.18 17.38
CA TYR A 312 7.14 14.73 18.69
C TYR A 312 8.39 15.15 19.45
N ARG A 313 9.42 14.30 19.48
CA ARG A 313 10.66 14.55 20.24
C ARG A 313 11.52 15.64 19.62
N ASN A 314 11.58 15.73 18.29
CA ASN A 314 12.54 16.58 17.60
C ASN A 314 11.89 17.87 17.03
N LEU A 315 10.60 17.83 16.70
CA LEU A 315 9.88 18.95 16.07
C LEU A 315 8.76 19.51 16.94
N GLY A 316 8.43 18.89 18.06
CA GLY A 316 7.31 19.29 18.93
C GLY A 316 5.93 19.10 18.30
N THR A 317 5.84 18.35 17.18
CA THR A 317 4.59 18.11 16.44
C THR A 317 3.97 16.76 16.80
N GLU A 318 2.76 16.50 16.32
CA GLU A 318 2.06 15.21 16.48
C GLU A 318 1.78 14.76 17.95
N ALA A 319 1.74 15.68 18.90
CA ALA A 319 1.58 15.38 20.33
C ALA A 319 0.36 14.46 20.63
N THR A 320 -0.76 14.66 19.94
CA THR A 320 -1.98 13.86 20.10
C THR A 320 -1.98 12.64 19.16
N ALA A 321 -1.59 12.85 17.90
CA ALA A 321 -1.59 11.81 16.87
C ALA A 321 -0.70 10.63 17.24
N ARG A 322 0.46 10.85 17.90
CA ARG A 322 1.36 9.78 18.35
C ARG A 322 0.67 8.76 19.27
N HIS A 323 -0.26 9.19 20.13
CA HIS A 323 -0.98 8.28 21.04
C HIS A 323 -1.97 7.41 20.27
N VAL A 324 -2.68 7.99 19.29
CA VAL A 324 -3.59 7.25 18.41
C VAL A 324 -2.80 6.25 17.57
N LYS A 325 -1.72 6.69 16.95
CA LYS A 325 -0.83 5.83 16.15
C LYS A 325 -0.27 4.69 17.03
N ARG A 326 0.18 4.97 18.25
CA ARG A 326 0.66 3.96 19.20
C ARG A 326 -0.40 2.93 19.54
N ALA A 327 -1.65 3.35 19.79
CA ALA A 327 -2.76 2.45 20.06
C ALA A 327 -3.06 1.55 18.84
N LEU A 328 -3.07 2.11 17.63
CA LEU A 328 -3.24 1.34 16.38
C LEU A 328 -2.10 0.35 16.18
N GLY A 329 -0.86 0.75 16.43
CA GLY A 329 0.30 -0.14 16.39
C GLY A 329 0.21 -1.28 17.38
N TRP A 330 -0.23 -1.01 18.61
CA TRP A 330 -0.46 -2.07 19.60
C TRP A 330 -1.51 -3.08 19.11
N VAL A 331 -2.59 -2.61 18.48
CA VAL A 331 -3.61 -3.50 17.88
C VAL A 331 -3.01 -4.32 16.75
N LEU A 332 -2.22 -3.70 15.86
CA LEU A 332 -1.57 -4.39 14.74
C LEU A 332 -0.60 -5.47 15.25
N GLU A 333 0.22 -5.15 16.25
CA GLU A 333 1.13 -6.09 16.90
C GLU A 333 0.37 -7.27 17.58
N ARG A 334 -0.86 -7.05 18.03
CA ARG A 334 -1.72 -8.11 18.56
C ARG A 334 -2.04 -9.18 17.50
N TYR A 335 -2.15 -8.79 16.21
CA TYR A 335 -2.32 -9.73 15.09
C TYR A 335 -1.00 -10.35 14.63
N ARG A 336 0.11 -9.65 14.75
CA ARG A 336 1.45 -10.17 14.40
C ARG A 336 1.96 -11.22 15.40
N ARG A 337 1.57 -11.17 16.67
CA ARG A 337 2.00 -12.13 17.71
C ARG A 337 1.74 -13.59 17.35
N PRO A 338 0.52 -14.02 16.92
CA PRO A 338 0.29 -15.39 16.48
C PRO A 338 1.15 -15.79 15.29
N VAL A 339 1.40 -14.87 14.35
CA VAL A 339 2.25 -15.09 13.18
C VAL A 339 3.70 -15.37 13.63
N ARG A 340 4.28 -14.49 14.44
CA ARG A 340 5.63 -14.70 15.00
C ARG A 340 5.77 -16.04 15.72
N ARG A 341 4.80 -16.40 16.55
CA ARG A 341 4.82 -17.69 17.27
C ARG A 341 4.76 -18.89 16.33
N ALA A 342 3.90 -18.82 15.31
CA ALA A 342 3.77 -19.89 14.34
C ALA A 342 5.03 -20.07 13.50
N LEU A 343 5.64 -18.97 13.02
CA LEU A 343 6.89 -19.00 12.26
C LEU A 343 8.06 -19.50 13.11
N ALA A 344 8.20 -19.02 14.35
CA ALA A 344 9.23 -19.49 15.28
C ALA A 344 9.17 -21.01 15.55
N GLY A 345 7.97 -21.60 15.50
CA GLY A 345 7.73 -23.04 15.67
C GLY A 345 8.19 -23.92 14.51
N THR A 346 8.73 -23.36 13.41
CA THR A 346 9.10 -24.09 12.19
C THR A 346 10.58 -24.50 12.13
N GLY A 347 11.30 -24.43 13.26
CA GLY A 347 12.71 -24.85 13.31
C GLY A 347 13.64 -24.02 12.42
N GLY A 348 13.32 -22.75 12.14
CA GLY A 348 14.14 -21.85 11.33
C GLY A 348 13.88 -21.96 9.81
N LYS A 349 12.87 -22.69 9.38
CA LYS A 349 12.47 -22.71 7.97
C LYS A 349 11.96 -21.34 7.50
N PHE A 350 11.17 -20.68 8.34
CA PHE A 350 10.67 -19.34 8.10
C PHE A 350 11.26 -18.36 9.13
N THR A 351 11.61 -17.16 8.68
CA THR A 351 12.10 -16.09 9.56
C THR A 351 10.93 -15.45 10.29
N PRO A 352 10.94 -15.31 11.61
CA PRO A 352 9.92 -14.56 12.34
C PRO A 352 9.93 -13.08 11.94
N LEU A 353 8.77 -12.44 11.97
CA LEU A 353 8.64 -11.00 11.70
C LEU A 353 9.45 -10.17 12.70
N GLY A 354 10.22 -9.22 12.21
CA GLY A 354 10.97 -8.26 13.01
C GLY A 354 10.09 -7.29 13.81
N HIS A 355 10.69 -6.51 14.68
CA HIS A 355 10.05 -5.42 15.40
C HIS A 355 10.46 -4.09 14.78
N ILE A 356 9.50 -3.21 14.54
CA ILE A 356 9.76 -1.93 13.86
C ILE A 356 10.73 -1.04 14.65
N GLU A 357 10.73 -1.12 15.98
CA GLU A 357 11.66 -0.38 16.83
C GLU A 357 13.11 -0.85 16.66
N GLU A 358 13.30 -2.15 16.43
CA GLU A 358 14.61 -2.72 16.14
C GLU A 358 15.11 -2.26 14.77
N MET A 359 14.27 -2.36 13.76
CA MET A 359 14.55 -1.87 12.41
C MET A 359 14.91 -0.37 12.43
N ALA A 360 14.17 0.44 13.18
CA ALA A 360 14.45 1.87 13.35
C ALA A 360 15.79 2.13 14.03
N ARG A 361 16.17 1.33 15.05
CA ARG A 361 17.44 1.42 15.72
C ARG A 361 18.62 1.10 14.77
N GLN A 362 18.49 0.06 13.97
CA GLN A 362 19.47 -0.32 12.96
C GLN A 362 19.62 0.77 11.89
N ALA A 363 18.50 1.28 11.34
CA ALA A 363 18.54 2.37 10.38
C ALA A 363 19.16 3.65 10.94
N SER A 364 18.95 3.95 12.23
CA SER A 364 19.49 5.16 12.87
C SER A 364 21.02 5.19 12.97
N ALA A 365 21.69 4.03 12.81
CA ALA A 365 23.13 3.95 12.70
C ALA A 365 23.65 4.43 11.32
N VAL A 366 22.80 4.47 10.31
CA VAL A 366 23.14 4.84 8.93
C VAL A 366 22.64 6.25 8.61
N LEU A 367 21.38 6.56 8.97
CA LEU A 367 20.76 7.86 8.68
C LEU A 367 19.76 8.28 9.76
N SER A 368 19.44 9.57 9.80
CA SER A 368 18.44 10.10 10.73
C SER A 368 17.04 9.59 10.39
N LEU A 369 16.27 9.19 11.41
CA LEU A 369 14.85 8.87 11.28
C LEU A 369 13.98 10.09 10.88
N GLY A 370 14.57 11.27 10.77
CA GLY A 370 13.97 12.46 10.16
C GLY A 370 13.87 12.40 8.63
N ASN A 371 14.52 11.44 7.98
CA ASN A 371 14.30 11.14 6.56
C ASN A 371 12.98 10.38 6.39
N GLN A 372 11.89 11.12 6.17
CA GLN A 372 10.50 10.63 6.19
C GLN A 372 9.79 10.82 4.85
N ALA A 373 10.47 11.31 3.80
CA ALA A 373 9.88 11.49 2.48
C ALA A 373 9.79 10.14 1.76
N GLY A 374 8.60 9.79 1.30
CA GLY A 374 8.34 8.44 0.79
C GLY A 374 8.49 7.40 1.89
N GLU A 375 9.18 6.31 1.63
CA GLU A 375 9.53 5.27 2.60
C GLU A 375 10.66 5.72 3.56
N GLY A 376 11.40 6.73 3.16
CA GLY A 376 12.39 7.41 3.98
C GLY A 376 13.38 6.45 4.68
N TRP A 377 13.43 6.51 6.01
CA TRP A 377 14.32 5.67 6.82
C TRP A 377 13.96 4.18 6.77
N LEU A 378 12.70 3.83 6.49
CA LEU A 378 12.25 2.43 6.43
C LEU A 378 12.98 1.66 5.33
N LEU A 379 13.23 2.28 4.17
CA LEU A 379 13.97 1.66 3.08
C LEU A 379 15.39 1.24 3.52
N THR A 380 16.06 2.10 4.27
CA THR A 380 17.38 1.77 4.85
C THR A 380 17.27 0.67 5.89
N ALA A 381 16.23 0.68 6.72
CA ALA A 381 15.98 -0.37 7.71
C ALA A 381 15.78 -1.74 7.04
N GLU A 382 14.97 -1.80 5.98
CA GLU A 382 14.76 -3.01 5.18
C GLU A 382 16.07 -3.52 4.56
N MET A 383 16.92 -2.61 4.04
CA MET A 383 18.23 -2.99 3.48
C MET A 383 19.15 -3.60 4.55
N VAL A 384 19.24 -2.98 5.74
CA VAL A 384 20.07 -3.49 6.84
C VAL A 384 19.57 -4.86 7.30
N GLU A 385 18.27 -5.02 7.52
CA GLU A 385 17.66 -6.30 7.90
C GLU A 385 17.97 -7.40 6.88
N LEU A 386 17.85 -7.09 5.57
CA LEU A 386 18.11 -8.07 4.50
C LEU A 386 19.59 -8.46 4.36
N ILE A 387 20.52 -7.59 4.76
CA ILE A 387 21.97 -7.92 4.77
C ILE A 387 22.29 -8.87 5.94
N GLU A 388 21.57 -8.78 7.05
CA GLU A 388 21.74 -9.63 8.22
C GLU A 388 21.08 -11.02 8.09
N LEU A 389 20.12 -11.18 7.16
CA LEU A 389 19.38 -12.43 6.90
C LEU A 389 20.15 -13.40 5.99
#